data_95a3f7e6725fec1d8cf88288f9959f79
#
_entry.id   95a3f7e6725fec1d8cf88288f9959f79
#
_cell.length_a   1.000
_cell.length_b   1.000
_cell.length_c   1.000
_cell.angle_alpha   90.00
_cell.angle_beta   90.00
_cell.angle_gamma   90.00
#
_symmetry.space_group_name_H-M   'P 1'
#
loop_
_entity.id
_entity.type
_entity.pdbx_description
1 polymer ?
#
loop_
_entity_poly.entity_id
_entity_poly.type
_entity_poly.pdbx_seq_one_letter_code
_entity_poly.pdbx_strand_id
1 'polypeptide(L)'
;VVLVLVAVAIGAELYTRHLASSKVASAVQCEIQDSASVSFAPSPPVLWQYLNSHYTDISVQTAGNQVRSAKGMKVNLDIRDIKLSDTSNSRGTIGSLNGTITWSADGIKQSIQDAVPVLGKFVTGEVTTNPGDGTVQLKGLLDSATVKPQIVNNGLSLQVVSLSALGSKMSTTSVQQHLDELTSKATQNYPLGIHADSVKVTSTGVEATFSTSNATIPADSGGSTGGSQDTCFSNV
;
A
#
# COMPACT_ATOMS: atom_id res chain seq x y z
N VAL A 1 -26.03 39.43 -10.67
CA VAL A 1 -24.90 39.50 -9.71
C VAL A 1 -24.79 38.17 -8.93
N VAL A 2 -25.84 37.70 -8.26
CA VAL A 2 -25.80 36.44 -7.46
C VAL A 2 -25.39 35.21 -8.28
N LEU A 3 -25.97 35.02 -9.48
CA LEU A 3 -25.63 33.93 -10.38
C LEU A 3 -24.15 33.91 -10.78
N VAL A 4 -23.56 35.09 -11.00
CA VAL A 4 -22.14 35.21 -11.33
C VAL A 4 -21.26 34.80 -10.14
N LEU A 5 -21.59 35.26 -8.92
CA LEU A 5 -20.88 34.88 -7.71
C LEU A 5 -20.94 33.39 -7.44
N VAL A 6 -22.10 32.76 -7.65
CA VAL A 6 -22.27 31.32 -7.52
C VAL A 6 -21.41 30.55 -8.57
N ALA A 7 -21.44 31.02 -9.82
CA ALA A 7 -20.62 30.41 -10.88
C ALA A 7 -19.11 30.51 -10.61
N VAL A 8 -18.64 31.66 -10.08
CA VAL A 8 -17.25 31.86 -9.67
C VAL A 8 -16.88 30.95 -8.51
N ALA A 9 -17.75 30.83 -7.52
CA ALA A 9 -17.51 29.94 -6.35
C ALA A 9 -17.42 28.46 -6.78
N ILE A 10 -18.31 27.99 -7.65
CA ILE A 10 -18.28 26.65 -8.21
C ILE A 10 -17.00 26.43 -9.04
N GLY A 11 -16.63 27.41 -9.88
CA GLY A 11 -15.41 27.33 -10.67
C GLY A 11 -14.14 27.26 -9.82
N ALA A 12 -14.07 28.06 -8.76
CA ALA A 12 -12.96 28.04 -7.80
C ALA A 12 -12.87 26.69 -7.06
N GLU A 13 -14.00 26.14 -6.62
CA GLU A 13 -14.05 24.83 -5.97
C GLU A 13 -13.56 23.71 -6.91
N LEU A 14 -14.05 23.66 -8.14
CA LEU A 14 -13.66 22.65 -9.12
C LEU A 14 -12.16 22.75 -9.46
N TYR A 15 -11.65 23.96 -9.59
CA TYR A 15 -10.23 24.20 -9.85
C TYR A 15 -9.36 23.76 -8.66
N THR A 16 -9.72 24.16 -7.45
CA THR A 16 -8.99 23.79 -6.23
C THR A 16 -9.01 22.28 -6.01
N ARG A 17 -10.15 21.65 -6.22
CA ARG A 17 -10.32 20.19 -6.13
C ARG A 17 -9.41 19.46 -7.11
N HIS A 18 -9.40 19.91 -8.38
CA HIS A 18 -8.56 19.31 -9.41
C HIS A 18 -7.07 19.48 -9.08
N LEU A 19 -6.66 20.67 -8.65
CA LEU A 19 -5.26 20.95 -8.30
C LEU A 19 -4.80 20.12 -7.10
N ALA A 20 -5.60 20.05 -6.03
CA ALA A 20 -5.30 19.28 -4.83
C ALA A 20 -5.21 17.76 -5.14
N SER A 21 -6.20 17.21 -5.85
CA SER A 21 -6.18 15.79 -6.21
C SER A 21 -5.02 15.44 -7.14
N SER A 22 -4.67 16.32 -8.09
CA SER A 22 -3.52 16.11 -8.99
C SER A 22 -2.19 16.10 -8.22
N LYS A 23 -1.99 17.02 -7.29
CA LYS A 23 -0.76 17.08 -6.48
C LYS A 23 -0.60 15.83 -5.61
N VAL A 24 -1.63 15.45 -4.87
CA VAL A 24 -1.59 14.26 -4.03
C VAL A 24 -1.43 13.01 -4.88
N ALA A 25 -2.14 12.90 -6.01
CA ALA A 25 -1.99 11.79 -6.93
C ALA A 25 -0.56 11.66 -7.46
N SER A 26 0.07 12.79 -7.83
CA SER A 26 1.46 12.79 -8.31
C SER A 26 2.45 12.29 -7.24
N ALA A 27 2.27 12.71 -6.00
CA ALA A 27 3.10 12.25 -4.88
C ALA A 27 2.91 10.74 -4.64
N VAL A 28 1.67 10.27 -4.64
CA VAL A 28 1.36 8.83 -4.51
C VAL A 28 1.94 8.04 -5.68
N GLN A 29 1.76 8.50 -6.93
CA GLN A 29 2.31 7.84 -8.12
C GLN A 29 3.83 7.72 -8.07
N CYS A 30 4.52 8.77 -7.60
CA CYS A 30 5.96 8.76 -7.39
C CYS A 30 6.36 7.66 -6.40
N GLU A 31 5.65 7.55 -5.26
CA GLU A 31 5.96 6.61 -4.19
C GLU A 31 5.68 5.16 -4.58
N ILE A 32 4.55 4.89 -5.22
CA ILE A 32 4.12 3.52 -5.57
C ILE A 32 4.60 3.06 -6.95
N GLN A 33 5.04 4.00 -7.81
CA GLN A 33 5.44 3.75 -9.20
C GLN A 33 4.31 3.16 -10.06
N ASP A 34 3.06 3.56 -9.78
CA ASP A 34 1.86 3.21 -10.54
C ASP A 34 0.90 4.40 -10.57
N SER A 35 -0.08 4.35 -11.49
CA SER A 35 -1.12 5.37 -11.56
C SER A 35 -1.99 5.34 -10.31
N ALA A 36 -2.32 6.52 -9.80
CA ALA A 36 -3.22 6.69 -8.67
C ALA A 36 -4.26 7.75 -8.95
N SER A 37 -5.46 7.54 -8.43
CA SER A 37 -6.53 8.53 -8.37
C SER A 37 -6.78 8.94 -6.93
N VAL A 38 -7.01 10.23 -6.74
CA VAL A 38 -7.28 10.82 -5.42
C VAL A 38 -8.58 11.58 -5.49
N SER A 39 -9.44 11.37 -4.51
CA SER A 39 -10.69 12.09 -4.35
C SER A 39 -10.84 12.63 -2.94
N PHE A 40 -11.49 13.79 -2.85
CA PHE A 40 -11.81 14.44 -1.58
C PHE A 40 -13.31 14.38 -1.33
N ALA A 41 -13.73 14.36 -0.07
CA ALA A 41 -15.14 14.47 0.28
C ALA A 41 -15.80 15.66 -0.43
N PRO A 42 -17.06 15.50 -0.90
CA PRO A 42 -17.77 16.59 -1.57
C PRO A 42 -18.18 17.72 -0.64
N SER A 43 -18.28 17.43 0.65
CA SER A 43 -18.67 18.38 1.69
C SER A 43 -17.83 18.18 2.96
N PRO A 44 -17.29 19.27 3.55
CA PRO A 44 -17.31 20.65 3.08
C PRO A 44 -16.51 20.83 1.78
N PRO A 45 -16.69 21.97 1.05
CA PRO A 45 -15.90 22.26 -0.16
C PRO A 45 -14.40 22.17 0.07
N VAL A 46 -13.63 21.67 -0.92
CA VAL A 46 -12.16 21.49 -0.80
C VAL A 46 -11.45 22.82 -0.55
N LEU A 47 -11.94 23.91 -1.16
CA LEU A 47 -11.43 25.23 -0.89
C LEU A 47 -11.56 25.62 0.59
N TRP A 48 -12.69 25.30 1.21
CA TRP A 48 -12.89 25.52 2.65
C TRP A 48 -11.99 24.63 3.52
N GLN A 49 -11.83 23.38 3.14
CA GLN A 49 -10.92 22.43 3.81
C GLN A 49 -9.47 22.95 3.76
N TYR A 50 -9.04 23.44 2.60
CA TYR A 50 -7.73 24.05 2.40
C TYR A 50 -7.50 25.27 3.29
N LEU A 51 -8.47 26.20 3.32
CA LEU A 51 -8.36 27.42 4.14
C LEU A 51 -8.30 27.15 5.65
N ASN A 52 -8.91 26.04 6.08
CA ASN A 52 -8.92 25.62 7.49
C ASN A 52 -7.83 24.58 7.81
N SER A 53 -7.01 24.18 6.83
CA SER A 53 -5.99 23.14 6.99
C SER A 53 -6.56 21.84 7.59
N HIS A 54 -7.83 21.53 7.27
CA HIS A 54 -8.54 20.38 7.80
C HIS A 54 -9.29 19.65 6.68
N TYR A 55 -8.81 18.46 6.35
CA TYR A 55 -9.41 17.60 5.33
C TYR A 55 -10.20 16.49 6.01
N THR A 56 -11.49 16.40 5.66
CA THR A 56 -12.42 15.47 6.32
C THR A 56 -12.27 14.04 5.84
N ASP A 57 -12.05 13.85 4.53
CA ASP A 57 -11.90 12.53 3.92
C ASP A 57 -11.13 12.65 2.60
N ILE A 58 -10.10 11.83 2.47
CA ILE A 58 -9.30 11.67 1.24
C ILE A 58 -9.28 10.19 0.91
N SER A 59 -9.79 9.81 -0.25
CA SER A 59 -9.70 8.46 -0.77
C SER A 59 -8.65 8.38 -1.87
N VAL A 60 -7.78 7.37 -1.78
CA VAL A 60 -6.72 7.10 -2.75
C VAL A 60 -6.93 5.70 -3.31
N GLN A 61 -6.89 5.56 -4.63
CA GLN A 61 -6.99 4.28 -5.31
C GLN A 61 -5.90 4.16 -6.37
N THR A 62 -5.13 3.07 -6.35
CA THR A 62 -4.13 2.78 -7.39
C THR A 62 -4.72 2.00 -8.55
N ALA A 63 -4.09 2.03 -9.72
CA ALA A 63 -4.53 1.28 -10.89
C ALA A 63 -4.45 -0.23 -10.69
N GLY A 64 -3.47 -0.69 -9.89
CA GLY A 64 -3.29 -2.10 -9.57
C GLY A 64 -2.30 -2.82 -10.48
N ASN A 65 -1.45 -2.07 -11.19
CA ASN A 65 -0.39 -2.66 -12.00
C ASN A 65 0.79 -3.07 -11.11
N GLN A 66 1.13 -2.21 -10.16
CA GLN A 66 2.22 -2.48 -9.20
C GLN A 66 2.17 -1.56 -7.98
N VAL A 67 2.88 -1.95 -6.94
CA VAL A 67 3.31 -1.07 -5.84
C VAL A 67 4.81 -1.27 -5.70
N ARG A 68 5.62 -0.30 -6.16
CA ARG A 68 7.08 -0.43 -6.30
C ARG A 68 7.43 -1.69 -7.12
N SER A 69 8.13 -2.66 -6.52
CA SER A 69 8.50 -3.94 -7.16
C SER A 69 7.39 -4.99 -7.14
N ALA A 70 6.33 -4.80 -6.35
CA ALA A 70 5.24 -5.77 -6.25
C ALA A 70 4.25 -5.61 -7.41
N LYS A 71 4.31 -6.47 -8.41
CA LYS A 71 3.45 -6.48 -9.59
C LYS A 71 2.03 -6.95 -9.26
N GLY A 72 1.03 -6.43 -9.96
CA GLY A 72 -0.37 -6.84 -9.80
C GLY A 72 -0.96 -6.53 -8.42
N MET A 73 -0.39 -5.54 -7.71
CA MET A 73 -0.85 -5.11 -6.40
C MET A 73 -1.66 -3.81 -6.52
N LYS A 74 -2.86 -3.81 -5.95
CA LYS A 74 -3.76 -2.67 -5.88
C LYS A 74 -3.93 -2.23 -4.44
N VAL A 75 -3.93 -0.92 -4.23
CA VAL A 75 -4.13 -0.30 -2.91
C VAL A 75 -5.34 0.64 -2.97
N ASN A 76 -6.21 0.54 -1.98
CA ASN A 76 -7.27 1.49 -1.70
C ASN A 76 -7.07 2.02 -0.29
N LEU A 77 -7.08 3.34 -0.12
CA LEU A 77 -6.90 4.02 1.16
C LEU A 77 -8.04 5.00 1.39
N ASP A 78 -8.56 5.05 2.60
CA ASP A 78 -9.46 6.08 3.11
C ASP A 78 -8.81 6.73 4.33
N ILE A 79 -8.54 8.02 4.23
CA ILE A 79 -7.86 8.80 5.26
C ILE A 79 -8.82 9.89 5.74
N ARG A 80 -9.07 9.95 7.04
CA ARG A 80 -10.08 10.83 7.62
C ARG A 80 -9.50 11.71 8.70
N ASP A 81 -10.13 12.90 8.85
CA ASP A 81 -9.82 13.89 9.87
C ASP A 81 -8.33 14.27 9.88
N ILE A 82 -7.84 14.73 8.74
CA ILE A 82 -6.46 15.18 8.57
C ILE A 82 -6.40 16.65 8.96
N LYS A 83 -5.66 16.97 9.99
CA LYS A 83 -5.41 18.35 10.46
C LYS A 83 -3.95 18.69 10.24
N LEU A 84 -3.69 19.62 9.36
CA LEU A 84 -2.34 20.12 9.11
C LEU A 84 -1.99 21.21 10.12
N SER A 85 -0.85 21.06 10.76
CA SER A 85 -0.38 21.99 11.79
C SER A 85 1.13 21.85 11.91
N ASP A 86 1.86 22.82 11.36
CA ASP A 86 3.31 22.79 11.41
C ASP A 86 3.83 23.16 12.81
N THR A 87 4.50 22.20 13.41
CA THR A 87 5.24 22.36 14.66
C THR A 87 6.67 21.85 14.47
N SER A 88 7.53 22.04 15.44
CA SER A 88 8.91 21.52 15.39
C SER A 88 9.02 19.99 15.22
N ASN A 89 7.98 19.24 15.63
CA ASN A 89 8.00 17.79 15.65
C ASN A 89 6.87 17.15 14.81
N SER A 90 5.95 17.92 14.24
CA SER A 90 4.78 17.42 13.54
C SER A 90 4.32 18.39 12.46
N ARG A 91 3.89 17.83 11.32
CA ARG A 91 3.15 18.57 10.28
C ARG A 91 1.64 18.43 10.42
N GLY A 92 1.16 17.66 11.40
CA GLY A 92 -0.27 17.50 11.64
C GLY A 92 -0.63 16.15 12.22
N THR A 93 -1.91 15.85 12.16
CA THR A 93 -2.49 14.60 12.65
C THR A 93 -3.46 14.00 11.65
N ILE A 94 -3.63 12.69 11.73
CA ILE A 94 -4.63 11.90 10.99
C ILE A 94 -5.53 11.25 12.03
N GLY A 95 -6.84 11.47 11.96
CA GLY A 95 -7.81 10.83 12.86
C GLY A 95 -7.91 9.33 12.62
N SER A 96 -8.04 8.90 11.38
CA SER A 96 -8.00 7.47 11.01
C SER A 96 -7.52 7.28 9.57
N LEU A 97 -6.85 6.15 9.35
CA LEU A 97 -6.52 5.64 8.03
C LEU A 97 -6.96 4.18 7.98
N ASN A 98 -7.71 3.84 6.95
CA ASN A 98 -8.07 2.45 6.65
C ASN A 98 -7.62 2.14 5.22
N GLY A 99 -7.07 0.96 5.04
CA GLY A 99 -6.57 0.55 3.75
C GLY A 99 -6.87 -0.91 3.44
N THR A 100 -6.96 -1.20 2.14
CA THR A 100 -7.07 -2.55 1.62
C THR A 100 -6.04 -2.72 0.51
N ILE A 101 -5.25 -3.77 0.62
CA ILE A 101 -4.34 -4.22 -0.43
C ILE A 101 -4.92 -5.49 -1.03
N THR A 102 -5.03 -5.54 -2.35
CA THR A 102 -5.31 -6.77 -3.09
C THR A 102 -4.11 -7.11 -3.97
N TRP A 103 -3.61 -8.33 -3.87
CA TRP A 103 -2.47 -8.80 -4.64
C TRP A 103 -2.88 -10.00 -5.47
N SER A 104 -2.90 -9.86 -6.78
CA SER A 104 -3.33 -10.93 -7.69
C SER A 104 -2.34 -12.11 -7.71
N ALA A 105 -2.84 -13.31 -7.97
CA ALA A 105 -2.01 -14.52 -8.09
C ALA A 105 -0.92 -14.36 -9.16
N ASP A 106 -1.26 -13.77 -10.32
CA ASP A 106 -0.28 -13.47 -11.37
C ASP A 106 0.74 -12.42 -10.94
N GLY A 107 0.32 -11.41 -10.18
CA GLY A 107 1.20 -10.40 -9.62
C GLY A 107 2.17 -10.99 -8.60
N ILE A 108 1.71 -11.89 -7.72
CA ILE A 108 2.55 -12.64 -6.79
C ILE A 108 3.61 -13.43 -7.56
N LYS A 109 3.19 -14.16 -8.61
CA LYS A 109 4.10 -14.91 -9.49
C LYS A 109 5.20 -14.02 -10.07
N GLN A 110 4.82 -12.93 -10.74
CA GLN A 110 5.76 -11.99 -11.35
C GLN A 110 6.71 -11.39 -10.33
N SER A 111 6.20 -10.94 -9.20
CA SER A 111 7.03 -10.33 -8.15
C SER A 111 8.06 -11.29 -7.57
N ILE A 112 7.71 -12.57 -7.40
CA ILE A 112 8.65 -13.58 -6.91
C ILE A 112 9.69 -13.90 -7.99
N GLN A 113 9.29 -13.97 -9.26
CA GLN A 113 10.23 -14.17 -10.38
C GLN A 113 11.25 -13.05 -10.48
N ASP A 114 10.82 -11.81 -10.29
CA ASP A 114 11.68 -10.61 -10.38
C ASP A 114 12.57 -10.45 -9.14
N ALA A 115 12.03 -10.70 -7.94
CA ALA A 115 12.71 -10.40 -6.69
C ALA A 115 13.73 -11.47 -6.26
N VAL A 116 13.48 -12.73 -6.59
CA VAL A 116 14.29 -13.85 -6.09
C VAL A 116 14.62 -14.82 -7.22
N PRO A 117 15.76 -14.62 -7.92
CA PRO A 117 16.17 -15.49 -9.02
C PRO A 117 16.25 -16.98 -8.66
N VAL A 118 16.53 -17.30 -7.39
CA VAL A 118 16.58 -18.68 -6.88
C VAL A 118 15.17 -19.23 -6.69
N LEU A 119 14.25 -18.45 -6.11
CA LEU A 119 12.83 -18.82 -5.95
C LEU A 119 12.06 -18.69 -7.27
N GLY A 120 12.51 -17.87 -8.20
CA GLY A 120 11.91 -17.76 -9.54
C GLY A 120 11.81 -19.09 -10.26
N LYS A 121 12.73 -20.01 -10.02
CA LYS A 121 12.67 -21.39 -10.54
C LYS A 121 11.50 -22.20 -9.97
N PHE A 122 11.05 -21.89 -8.73
CA PHE A 122 9.88 -22.53 -8.09
C PHE A 122 8.55 -21.96 -8.59
N VAL A 123 8.57 -20.77 -9.18
CA VAL A 123 7.34 -20.04 -9.57
C VAL A 123 7.26 -19.86 -11.09
N THR A 124 7.98 -20.67 -11.85
CA THR A 124 7.95 -20.60 -13.32
C THR A 124 6.64 -21.09 -13.94
N GLY A 125 5.85 -21.88 -13.22
CA GLY A 125 4.60 -22.47 -13.67
C GLY A 125 3.36 -21.63 -13.30
N GLU A 126 2.81 -21.90 -12.15
CA GLU A 126 1.48 -21.41 -11.74
C GLU A 126 1.47 -21.00 -10.27
N VAL A 127 0.70 -19.94 -9.96
CA VAL A 127 0.30 -19.59 -8.60
C VAL A 127 -1.18 -19.87 -8.45
N THR A 128 -1.53 -20.78 -7.55
CA THR A 128 -2.92 -21.19 -7.26
C THR A 128 -3.29 -20.76 -5.85
N THR A 129 -4.45 -20.16 -5.71
CA THR A 129 -5.01 -19.75 -4.42
C THR A 129 -6.05 -20.76 -3.94
N ASN A 130 -5.99 -21.10 -2.65
CA ASN A 130 -6.94 -21.99 -1.99
C ASN A 130 -7.63 -21.26 -0.83
N PRO A 131 -8.74 -20.55 -1.09
CA PRO A 131 -9.44 -19.77 -0.06
C PRO A 131 -9.93 -20.62 1.13
N GLY A 132 -10.32 -21.87 0.88
CA GLY A 132 -10.80 -22.78 1.93
C GLY A 132 -9.75 -23.09 2.99
N ASP A 133 -8.50 -23.26 2.58
CA ASP A 133 -7.36 -23.55 3.46
C ASP A 133 -6.58 -22.28 3.85
N GLY A 134 -6.90 -21.17 3.22
CA GLY A 134 -6.17 -19.91 3.40
C GLY A 134 -4.73 -19.97 2.91
N THR A 135 -4.45 -20.74 1.84
CA THR A 135 -3.10 -20.97 1.33
C THR A 135 -2.93 -20.52 -0.12
N VAL A 136 -1.69 -20.21 -0.47
CA VAL A 136 -1.24 -19.94 -1.83
C VAL A 136 -0.22 -21.01 -2.21
N GLN A 137 -0.46 -21.71 -3.29
CA GLN A 137 0.45 -22.71 -3.82
C GLN A 137 1.24 -22.13 -4.99
N LEU A 138 2.55 -22.25 -4.89
CA LEU A 138 3.53 -21.87 -5.91
C LEU A 138 4.02 -23.14 -6.57
N LYS A 139 3.86 -23.27 -7.89
CA LYS A 139 4.27 -24.48 -8.64
C LYS A 139 5.35 -24.12 -9.64
N GLY A 140 6.48 -24.80 -9.56
CA GLY A 140 7.51 -24.85 -10.60
C GLY A 140 7.40 -26.11 -11.47
N LEU A 141 8.41 -26.35 -12.30
CA LEU A 141 8.46 -27.54 -13.17
C LEU A 141 8.56 -28.86 -12.39
N LEU A 142 9.35 -28.88 -11.32
CA LEU A 142 9.62 -30.06 -10.50
C LEU A 142 9.42 -29.80 -9.01
N ASP A 143 9.08 -28.58 -8.65
CA ASP A 143 9.06 -28.10 -7.28
C ASP A 143 7.72 -27.40 -6.99
N SER A 144 7.28 -27.46 -5.74
CA SER A 144 6.12 -26.72 -5.28
C SER A 144 6.31 -26.26 -3.85
N ALA A 145 5.78 -25.07 -3.54
CA ALA A 145 5.72 -24.55 -2.19
C ALA A 145 4.29 -24.10 -1.88
N THR A 146 3.81 -24.42 -0.70
CA THR A 146 2.54 -23.90 -0.19
C THR A 146 2.84 -22.93 0.93
N VAL A 147 2.34 -21.72 0.82
CA VAL A 147 2.52 -20.67 1.83
C VAL A 147 1.17 -20.23 2.35
N LYS A 148 1.14 -19.82 3.61
CA LYS A 148 -0.03 -19.27 4.29
C LYS A 148 0.27 -17.84 4.72
N PRO A 149 -0.42 -16.84 4.18
CA PRO A 149 -0.34 -15.49 4.69
C PRO A 149 -1.00 -15.39 6.05
N GLN A 150 -0.35 -14.70 6.98
CA GLN A 150 -0.82 -14.50 8.36
C GLN A 150 -0.35 -13.15 8.89
N ILE A 151 -0.94 -12.69 9.98
CA ILE A 151 -0.51 -11.50 10.69
C ILE A 151 0.34 -11.91 11.88
N VAL A 152 1.55 -11.39 11.96
CA VAL A 152 2.48 -11.60 13.08
C VAL A 152 3.04 -10.24 13.49
N ASN A 153 2.94 -9.89 14.77
CA ASN A 153 3.44 -8.63 15.30
C ASN A 153 2.93 -7.39 14.54
N ASN A 154 1.63 -7.36 14.24
CA ASN A 154 0.97 -6.28 13.49
C ASN A 154 1.44 -6.13 12.01
N GLY A 155 2.24 -7.06 11.52
CA GLY A 155 2.73 -7.10 10.13
C GLY A 155 2.25 -8.34 9.39
N LEU A 156 2.29 -8.27 8.07
CA LEU A 156 2.01 -9.41 7.21
C LEU A 156 3.23 -10.37 7.20
N SER A 157 2.98 -11.66 7.35
CA SER A 157 3.98 -12.73 7.29
C SER A 157 3.51 -13.83 6.35
N LEU A 158 4.44 -14.57 5.75
CA LEU A 158 4.18 -15.71 4.90
C LEU A 158 4.80 -16.97 5.53
N GLN A 159 3.97 -17.87 6.01
CA GLN A 159 4.42 -19.14 6.58
C GLN A 159 4.51 -20.22 5.51
N VAL A 160 5.65 -20.90 5.40
CA VAL A 160 5.77 -22.11 4.58
C VAL A 160 5.04 -23.27 5.25
N VAL A 161 3.99 -23.77 4.61
CA VAL A 161 3.21 -24.92 5.08
C VAL A 161 3.79 -26.23 4.56
N SER A 162 4.19 -26.25 3.29
CA SER A 162 4.81 -27.42 2.68
C SER A 162 5.78 -27.01 1.59
N LEU A 163 6.81 -27.79 1.39
CA LEU A 163 7.80 -27.67 0.32
C LEU A 163 8.02 -29.04 -0.29
N SER A 164 7.87 -29.14 -1.60
CA SER A 164 8.25 -30.31 -2.38
C SER A 164 9.29 -29.88 -3.41
N ALA A 165 10.51 -30.40 -3.30
CA ALA A 165 11.62 -30.01 -4.14
C ALA A 165 12.33 -31.30 -4.64
N LEU A 166 12.04 -31.68 -5.88
CA LEU A 166 12.70 -32.81 -6.54
C LEU A 166 14.01 -32.36 -7.13
N GLY A 167 15.12 -32.70 -6.45
CA GLY A 167 16.47 -32.44 -6.94
C GLY A 167 17.10 -31.12 -6.45
N SER A 168 16.44 -30.33 -5.60
CA SER A 168 17.04 -29.14 -5.00
C SER A 168 17.46 -29.40 -3.54
N LYS A 169 18.56 -28.76 -3.12
CA LYS A 169 19.05 -28.82 -1.73
C LYS A 169 18.39 -27.77 -0.82
N MET A 170 17.27 -27.16 -1.25
CA MET A 170 16.59 -26.12 -0.47
C MET A 170 15.74 -26.77 0.63
N SER A 171 15.99 -26.36 1.87
CA SER A 171 15.19 -26.75 3.02
C SER A 171 14.02 -25.79 3.23
N THR A 172 12.97 -26.27 3.87
CA THR A 172 11.85 -25.43 4.32
C THR A 172 12.33 -24.24 5.14
N THR A 173 13.35 -24.45 5.99
CA THR A 173 13.96 -23.42 6.80
C THR A 173 14.58 -22.31 5.96
N SER A 174 15.32 -22.66 4.89
CA SER A 174 15.95 -21.66 4.03
C SER A 174 14.91 -20.85 3.26
N VAL A 175 13.83 -21.47 2.77
CA VAL A 175 12.74 -20.77 2.10
C VAL A 175 12.02 -19.85 3.08
N GLN A 176 11.74 -20.32 4.29
CA GLN A 176 11.12 -19.50 5.35
C GLN A 176 11.97 -18.27 5.68
N GLN A 177 13.26 -18.42 5.86
CA GLN A 177 14.17 -17.29 6.13
C GLN A 177 14.09 -16.21 5.03
N HIS A 178 14.10 -16.60 3.76
CA HIS A 178 13.97 -15.63 2.66
C HIS A 178 12.60 -14.95 2.63
N LEU A 179 11.51 -15.67 2.94
CA LEU A 179 10.19 -15.07 3.06
C LEU A 179 10.10 -14.13 4.25
N ASP A 180 10.71 -14.47 5.38
CA ASP A 180 10.78 -13.61 6.57
C ASP A 180 11.58 -12.34 6.30
N GLU A 181 12.68 -12.42 5.56
CA GLU A 181 13.43 -11.25 5.14
C GLU A 181 12.63 -10.34 4.21
N LEU A 182 11.91 -10.91 3.24
CA LEU A 182 11.06 -10.16 2.31
C LEU A 182 9.90 -9.48 3.04
N THR A 183 9.19 -10.21 3.88
CA THR A 183 8.06 -9.67 4.64
C THR A 183 8.51 -8.68 5.70
N SER A 184 9.63 -8.92 6.37
CA SER A 184 10.23 -8.01 7.33
C SER A 184 10.59 -6.66 6.69
N LYS A 185 11.24 -6.66 5.53
CA LYS A 185 11.56 -5.44 4.78
C LYS A 185 10.31 -4.67 4.35
N ALA A 186 9.22 -5.39 4.04
CA ALA A 186 7.96 -4.80 3.63
C ALA A 186 7.12 -4.28 4.80
N THR A 187 7.30 -4.84 6.01
CA THR A 187 6.43 -4.60 7.17
C THR A 187 7.11 -3.92 8.34
N GLN A 188 8.44 -3.81 8.34
CA GLN A 188 9.15 -3.08 9.38
C GLN A 188 8.94 -1.58 9.24
N ASN A 189 8.52 -0.95 10.36
CA ASN A 189 8.35 0.49 10.48
C ASN A 189 7.31 1.06 9.50
N TYR A 190 6.09 0.51 9.50
CA TYR A 190 4.99 1.23 8.85
C TYR A 190 4.91 2.64 9.41
N PRO A 191 4.97 3.67 8.56
CA PRO A 191 4.83 5.04 9.02
C PRO A 191 3.47 5.22 9.70
N LEU A 192 3.37 6.20 10.56
CA LEU A 192 2.10 6.57 11.20
C LEU A 192 1.47 5.49 12.10
N GLY A 193 2.23 4.48 12.53
CA GLY A 193 1.70 3.38 13.37
C GLY A 193 0.68 2.49 12.65
N ILE A 194 0.73 2.42 11.33
CA ILE A 194 -0.12 1.53 10.54
C ILE A 194 0.17 0.08 10.95
N HIS A 195 -0.89 -0.71 11.11
CA HIS A 195 -0.81 -2.13 11.42
C HIS A 195 -1.75 -2.93 10.53
N ALA A 196 -1.40 -4.20 10.31
CA ALA A 196 -2.24 -5.12 9.57
C ALA A 196 -3.37 -5.65 10.47
N ASP A 197 -4.61 -5.54 10.01
CA ASP A 197 -5.81 -5.98 10.75
C ASP A 197 -6.25 -7.37 10.35
N SER A 198 -6.23 -7.65 9.05
CA SER A 198 -6.64 -8.96 8.51
C SER A 198 -5.88 -9.32 7.26
N VAL A 199 -5.77 -10.61 7.01
CA VAL A 199 -5.31 -11.15 5.74
C VAL A 199 -6.13 -12.37 5.38
N LYS A 200 -6.53 -12.46 4.11
CA LYS A 200 -7.28 -13.62 3.58
C LYS A 200 -6.82 -13.97 2.17
N VAL A 201 -6.85 -15.24 1.87
CA VAL A 201 -6.69 -15.75 0.50
C VAL A 201 -8.05 -15.74 -0.18
N THR A 202 -8.11 -15.18 -1.39
CA THR A 202 -9.29 -15.11 -2.23
C THR A 202 -9.11 -16.01 -3.46
N SER A 203 -10.15 -16.18 -4.26
CA SER A 203 -10.05 -16.93 -5.52
C SER A 203 -9.11 -16.32 -6.55
N THR A 204 -8.75 -15.04 -6.42
CA THR A 204 -7.93 -14.30 -7.37
C THR A 204 -6.56 -13.87 -6.85
N GLY A 205 -6.30 -14.09 -5.55
CA GLY A 205 -5.06 -13.65 -4.93
C GLY A 205 -5.15 -13.56 -3.40
N VAL A 206 -4.48 -12.59 -2.84
CA VAL A 206 -4.46 -12.29 -1.40
C VAL A 206 -5.02 -10.88 -1.17
N GLU A 207 -5.84 -10.74 -0.14
CA GLU A 207 -6.33 -9.45 0.33
C GLU A 207 -5.90 -9.23 1.78
N ALA A 208 -5.36 -8.05 2.07
CA ALA A 208 -5.01 -7.63 3.42
C ALA A 208 -5.65 -6.27 3.72
N THR A 209 -6.12 -6.10 4.95
CA THR A 209 -6.59 -4.81 5.47
C THR A 209 -5.63 -4.31 6.52
N PHE A 210 -5.49 -3.00 6.59
CA PHE A 210 -4.65 -2.34 7.57
C PHE A 210 -5.27 -1.01 7.99
N SER A 211 -4.93 -0.58 9.19
CA SER A 211 -5.45 0.67 9.73
C SER A 211 -4.46 1.34 10.68
N THR A 212 -4.75 2.60 10.97
CA THR A 212 -4.21 3.33 12.11
C THR A 212 -5.21 4.38 12.57
N SER A 213 -5.08 4.82 13.80
CA SER A 213 -5.90 5.88 14.37
C SER A 213 -5.06 6.84 15.20
N ASN A 214 -5.49 8.12 15.22
CA ASN A 214 -4.82 9.18 15.97
C ASN A 214 -3.31 9.27 15.68
N ALA A 215 -2.95 9.14 14.40
CA ALA A 215 -1.57 9.17 13.97
C ALA A 215 -1.04 10.61 13.86
N THR A 216 0.21 10.81 14.23
CA THR A 216 0.91 12.08 14.06
C THR A 216 1.74 12.04 12.78
N ILE A 217 1.56 13.03 11.90
CA ILE A 217 2.40 13.21 10.71
C ILE A 217 3.72 13.81 11.20
N PRO A 218 4.86 13.11 11.09
CA PRO A 218 6.12 13.65 11.59
C PRO A 218 6.53 14.89 10.79
N ALA A 219 7.17 15.85 11.45
CA ALA A 219 7.89 16.90 10.75
C ALA A 219 9.07 16.27 9.99
N ASP A 220 9.42 16.83 8.81
CA ASP A 220 10.62 16.37 8.11
C ASP A 220 11.82 16.60 9.00
N SER A 221 12.33 15.53 9.57
CA SER A 221 13.64 15.56 10.21
C SER A 221 14.65 15.72 9.08
N GLY A 222 15.19 16.90 8.92
CA GLY A 222 16.32 17.18 8.01
C GLY A 222 17.60 16.45 8.42
N GLY A 223 17.52 15.13 8.57
CA GLY A 223 18.58 14.24 9.01
C GLY A 223 18.61 12.99 8.15
N SER A 224 19.59 12.96 7.25
CA SER A 224 19.97 11.86 6.40
C SER A 224 19.95 10.50 7.12
N THR A 225 18.97 9.66 6.76
CA THR A 225 19.15 8.21 6.75
C THR A 225 18.31 7.63 5.60
N GLY A 226 18.97 7.50 4.48
CA GLY A 226 18.79 6.56 3.40
C GLY A 226 17.39 6.13 2.96
N GLY A 227 16.82 6.83 1.99
CA GLY A 227 15.71 6.31 1.22
C GLY A 227 15.05 7.41 0.40
N SER A 228 14.87 7.19 -0.88
CA SER A 228 14.26 8.09 -1.88
C SER A 228 12.81 8.55 -1.58
N GLN A 229 12.34 8.48 -0.34
CA GLN A 229 10.98 8.78 0.07
C GLN A 229 10.70 10.27 0.27
N ASP A 230 11.71 11.07 0.63
CA ASP A 230 11.53 12.48 0.96
C ASP A 230 11.24 13.37 -0.25
N THR A 231 11.54 12.90 -1.46
CA THR A 231 11.39 13.72 -2.69
C THR A 231 9.97 13.67 -3.27
N CYS A 232 9.21 12.60 -3.04
CA CYS A 232 7.88 12.45 -3.62
C CYS A 232 6.83 13.37 -2.98
N PHE A 233 6.97 13.69 -1.70
CA PHE A 233 6.03 14.51 -0.94
C PHE A 233 6.51 15.94 -0.68
N SER A 234 7.68 16.33 -1.16
CA SER A 234 8.28 17.67 -0.92
C SER A 234 7.50 18.83 -1.54
N ASN A 235 6.59 18.55 -2.48
CA ASN A 235 5.82 19.57 -3.23
C ASN A 235 4.29 19.46 -3.05
N VAL A 236 3.83 18.75 -2.05
CA VAL A 236 2.38 18.57 -1.75
C VAL A 236 1.87 19.58 -0.75
#